data_c999ce577b62f298e5fbabc1f9e3bb59
#
_entry.id   c999ce577b62f298e5fbabc1f9e3bb59
#
_cell.length_a   1.000
_cell.length_b   1.000
_cell.length_c   1.000
_cell.angle_alpha   90.00
_cell.angle_beta   90.00
_cell.angle_gamma   90.00
#
_symmetry.space_group_name_H-M   'P 1'
#
loop_
_entity.id
_entity.type
_entity.pdbx_description
1 polymer ?
#
loop_
_entity_poly.entity_id
_entity_poly.type
_entity_poly.pdbx_seq_one_letter_code
_entity_poly.pdbx_strand_id
1 'polypeptide(L)'
;MYRSGKIVRMNTSIDISHIRNFSIVAHIDHGKSTISDRILELTHTVDERDMESQLLDTMDIERERGITIKSNAVRVSYDADDGETYQFNLIDTPGHVDFTYEVSRSLAACEGAVLVVDATQGVEAQTVSNATLAMNANLDIVPAINKIDLPSAHPDEVKTEIEDDLAIPADDAVCVSGKTGEGIHDLLESIVFLISPPKGDANAPLKALILDSYFDEYRGVVATVRVFDGSIKKGDTLRMMQAKGDFLVDGVGVKRPAEPPVDALTVGEVGYVVTGLKDPEAVRVGDTLTWASNPCPEPLPGYREAKPMVYTGLFPIDNKDYENLRDALDKLHVNAPSLVWEPETSVALGFGFRVGFLGLLHMEVVKERLEREFNLDLIATRPSVDYHVYKTDGEMIDVRSPQDLPEATRIERIEEPYLKAKIICPPEYTGAVMQLAIEHRGITTDMIHLTSKSVEMRFDMPLAELILDFFDQLKSRTKGYASLDYEFNEYRPSELVKLDILLSGDEVGALSFIVHKDKAYGLARGLCDKLKEIIPRQLFEVPIQGAIGNKIIARSTVKARRKDVLAKCYGGDISRKRKLLEKQKEGKKRMKAIGSVEVPQEAFMAILKVDE
;
A
#
# COMPACT_ATOMS: atom_id res chain seq x y z
N MET A 1 -14.81 35.43 -7.49
CA MET A 1 -15.94 35.89 -8.32
C MET A 1 -16.06 34.93 -9.48
N TYR A 2 -16.79 33.85 -9.31
CA TYR A 2 -17.08 32.90 -10.38
C TYR A 2 -18.23 33.46 -11.24
N ARG A 3 -17.93 33.71 -12.49
CA ARG A 3 -18.97 34.06 -13.47
C ARG A 3 -19.84 32.83 -13.73
N SER A 4 -21.15 33.00 -13.60
CA SER A 4 -22.17 32.01 -13.94
C SER A 4 -22.02 31.56 -15.39
N GLY A 5 -21.32 30.46 -15.61
CA GLY A 5 -21.35 29.69 -16.86
C GLY A 5 -22.71 29.00 -16.98
N LYS A 6 -23.33 29.09 -18.13
CA LYS A 6 -24.55 28.36 -18.48
C LYS A 6 -24.35 26.87 -18.15
N ILE A 7 -25.22 26.34 -17.31
CA ILE A 7 -25.37 24.89 -17.11
C ILE A 7 -25.77 24.32 -18.46
N VAL A 8 -24.84 23.77 -19.21
CA VAL A 8 -25.15 22.96 -20.39
C VAL A 8 -25.73 21.66 -19.85
N ARG A 9 -27.05 21.55 -19.86
CA ARG A 9 -27.73 20.26 -19.64
C ARG A 9 -27.36 19.37 -20.81
N MET A 10 -26.41 18.48 -20.62
CA MET A 10 -26.14 17.37 -21.54
C MET A 10 -27.20 16.31 -21.30
N ASN A 11 -28.29 16.42 -22.04
CA ASN A 11 -29.34 15.40 -22.10
C ASN A 11 -29.20 14.68 -23.45
N THR A 12 -28.22 13.78 -23.55
CA THR A 12 -28.18 12.76 -24.59
C THR A 12 -27.78 11.46 -23.91
N SER A 13 -28.72 10.55 -23.74
CA SER A 13 -28.41 9.14 -23.45
C SER A 13 -27.58 8.64 -24.64
N ILE A 14 -26.29 8.47 -24.43
CA ILE A 14 -25.43 7.80 -25.41
C ILE A 14 -25.89 6.35 -25.51
N ASP A 15 -25.91 5.81 -26.73
CA ASP A 15 -26.20 4.41 -26.95
C ASP A 15 -25.11 3.56 -26.22
N ILE A 16 -25.53 2.53 -25.53
CA ILE A 16 -24.64 1.62 -24.79
C ILE A 16 -23.54 1.04 -25.70
N SER A 17 -23.81 0.86 -26.99
CA SER A 17 -22.85 0.39 -27.99
C SER A 17 -21.65 1.34 -28.17
N HIS A 18 -21.80 2.63 -27.85
CA HIS A 18 -20.76 3.66 -27.92
C HIS A 18 -20.07 3.93 -26.57
N ILE A 19 -20.32 3.10 -25.55
CA ILE A 19 -19.61 3.22 -24.27
C ILE A 19 -18.43 2.25 -24.26
N ARG A 20 -17.27 2.71 -23.73
CA ARG A 20 -16.09 1.88 -23.46
C ARG A 20 -15.61 2.15 -22.04
N ASN A 21 -15.66 1.09 -21.21
CA ASN A 21 -15.12 1.14 -19.85
C ASN A 21 -13.81 0.36 -19.84
N PHE A 22 -12.73 1.05 -19.54
CA PHE A 22 -11.43 0.42 -19.52
C PHE A 22 -10.54 0.99 -18.43
N SER A 23 -9.57 0.18 -18.05
CA SER A 23 -8.51 0.57 -17.13
C SER A 23 -7.18 0.56 -17.86
N ILE A 24 -6.23 1.39 -17.41
CA ILE A 24 -4.85 1.31 -17.86
C ILE A 24 -4.07 0.56 -16.78
N VAL A 25 -3.48 -0.55 -17.15
CA VAL A 25 -2.66 -1.40 -16.27
C VAL A 25 -1.21 -1.39 -16.77
N ALA A 26 -0.27 -1.22 -15.85
CA ALA A 26 1.15 -1.10 -16.17
C ALA A 26 2.00 -1.49 -14.98
N HIS A 27 3.27 -1.81 -15.23
CA HIS A 27 4.28 -1.77 -14.18
C HIS A 27 4.57 -0.33 -13.74
N ILE A 28 5.16 -0.16 -12.56
CA ILE A 28 5.62 1.15 -12.07
C ILE A 28 6.59 1.74 -13.09
N ASP A 29 6.51 3.04 -13.34
CA ASP A 29 7.34 3.79 -14.28
C ASP A 29 7.18 3.43 -15.78
N HIS A 30 6.26 2.53 -16.17
CA HIS A 30 5.97 2.27 -17.59
C HIS A 30 5.20 3.41 -18.27
N GLY A 31 4.78 4.44 -17.53
CA GLY A 31 4.19 5.67 -18.06
C GLY A 31 2.66 5.68 -18.13
N LYS A 32 1.98 4.92 -17.26
CA LYS A 32 0.51 4.88 -17.13
C LYS A 32 -0.09 6.28 -17.02
N SER A 33 0.29 7.07 -16.00
CA SER A 33 -0.27 8.41 -15.74
C SER A 33 0.02 9.37 -16.90
N THR A 34 1.18 9.24 -17.56
CA THR A 34 1.53 10.07 -18.71
C THR A 34 0.64 9.76 -19.92
N ILE A 35 0.30 8.49 -20.16
CA ILE A 35 -0.65 8.10 -21.23
C ILE A 35 -2.04 8.62 -20.89
N SER A 36 -2.48 8.49 -19.63
CA SER A 36 -3.76 9.04 -19.16
C SER A 36 -3.85 10.55 -19.42
N ASP A 37 -2.80 11.31 -19.12
CA ASP A 37 -2.74 12.76 -19.40
C ASP A 37 -2.89 13.05 -20.89
N ARG A 38 -2.22 12.28 -21.78
CA ARG A 38 -2.33 12.45 -23.23
C ARG A 38 -3.72 12.13 -23.77
N ILE A 39 -4.39 11.14 -23.18
CA ILE A 39 -5.80 10.86 -23.51
C ILE A 39 -6.69 12.06 -23.17
N LEU A 40 -6.53 12.64 -21.96
CA LEU A 40 -7.30 13.79 -21.53
C LEU A 40 -7.03 15.04 -22.39
N GLU A 41 -5.79 15.24 -22.81
CA GLU A 41 -5.37 16.33 -23.68
C GLU A 41 -5.97 16.19 -25.09
N LEU A 42 -5.78 15.04 -25.73
CA LEU A 42 -6.22 14.76 -27.11
C LEU A 42 -7.74 14.83 -27.24
N THR A 43 -8.46 14.41 -26.20
CA THR A 43 -9.94 14.44 -26.18
C THR A 43 -10.50 15.77 -25.69
N HIS A 44 -9.67 16.78 -25.46
CA HIS A 44 -10.06 18.09 -24.93
C HIS A 44 -10.97 18.02 -23.69
N THR A 45 -10.79 16.97 -22.88
CA THR A 45 -11.55 16.79 -21.63
C THR A 45 -11.18 17.85 -20.60
N VAL A 46 -9.94 18.33 -20.68
CA VAL A 46 -9.36 19.40 -19.87
C VAL A 46 -8.82 20.49 -20.81
N ASP A 47 -9.06 21.75 -20.48
CA ASP A 47 -8.50 22.86 -21.24
C ASP A 47 -6.96 22.85 -21.13
N GLU A 48 -6.25 23.16 -22.22
CA GLU A 48 -4.77 23.23 -22.25
C GLU A 48 -4.15 24.09 -21.13
N ARG A 49 -4.91 25.09 -20.63
CA ARG A 49 -4.47 25.98 -19.55
C ARG A 49 -4.54 25.36 -18.17
N ASP A 50 -5.38 24.34 -18.02
CA ASP A 50 -5.66 23.66 -16.75
C ASP A 50 -4.99 22.27 -16.72
N MET A 51 -4.26 21.91 -17.79
CA MET A 51 -3.46 20.67 -17.84
C MET A 51 -2.24 20.78 -16.93
N GLU A 52 -2.19 19.91 -15.95
CA GLU A 52 -1.04 19.64 -15.09
C GLU A 52 -0.52 18.24 -15.39
N SER A 53 0.74 17.99 -15.12
CA SER A 53 1.27 16.62 -15.24
C SER A 53 0.67 15.72 -14.16
N GLN A 54 0.33 14.46 -14.53
CA GLN A 54 -0.30 13.49 -13.64
C GLN A 54 -1.62 14.01 -13.04
N LEU A 55 -2.48 14.52 -13.92
CA LEU A 55 -3.73 15.17 -13.52
C LEU A 55 -4.68 14.24 -12.74
N LEU A 56 -4.68 12.94 -13.04
CA LEU A 56 -5.49 11.93 -12.36
C LEU A 56 -4.92 11.57 -10.99
N ASP A 57 -3.63 11.77 -10.77
CA ASP A 57 -2.97 11.57 -9.48
C ASP A 57 -3.27 12.80 -8.60
N THR A 58 -4.31 12.68 -7.77
CA THR A 58 -4.87 13.82 -7.02
C THR A 58 -4.10 14.16 -5.74
N MET A 59 -3.27 13.24 -5.25
CA MET A 59 -2.46 13.44 -4.05
C MET A 59 -1.06 13.92 -4.41
N ASP A 60 -0.51 14.84 -3.63
CA ASP A 60 0.89 15.30 -3.82
C ASP A 60 1.89 14.13 -3.72
N ILE A 61 1.61 13.16 -2.84
CA ILE A 61 2.43 11.95 -2.66
C ILE A 61 2.45 11.08 -3.93
N GLU A 62 1.33 10.95 -4.63
CA GLU A 62 1.25 10.22 -5.91
C GLU A 62 2.18 10.85 -6.95
N ARG A 63 2.11 12.17 -7.08
CA ARG A 63 2.93 12.96 -8.03
C ARG A 63 4.41 12.93 -7.69
N GLU A 64 4.77 13.06 -6.41
CA GLU A 64 6.16 13.03 -5.95
C GLU A 64 6.81 11.65 -6.14
N ARG A 65 6.07 10.59 -5.88
CA ARG A 65 6.56 9.21 -5.99
C ARG A 65 6.39 8.60 -7.39
N GLY A 66 5.63 9.27 -8.28
CA GLY A 66 5.32 8.78 -9.63
C GLY A 66 4.45 7.52 -9.64
N ILE A 67 3.65 7.29 -8.59
CA ILE A 67 2.79 6.11 -8.44
C ILE A 67 1.34 6.52 -8.18
N THR A 68 0.40 5.86 -8.83
CA THR A 68 -1.02 5.97 -8.48
C THR A 68 -1.29 5.12 -7.24
N ILE A 69 -1.89 5.73 -6.22
CA ILE A 69 -2.24 5.09 -4.94
C ILE A 69 -3.73 4.77 -4.93
N LYS A 70 -4.56 5.71 -5.39
CA LYS A 70 -6.03 5.60 -5.36
C LYS A 70 -6.59 5.54 -6.77
N SER A 71 -7.52 4.60 -6.99
CA SER A 71 -8.23 4.51 -8.26
C SER A 71 -9.07 5.76 -8.50
N ASN A 72 -9.00 6.32 -9.70
CA ASN A 72 -9.81 7.45 -10.12
C ASN A 72 -10.54 7.12 -11.42
N ALA A 73 -11.78 7.56 -11.56
CA ALA A 73 -12.57 7.34 -12.76
C ALA A 73 -12.87 8.67 -13.44
N VAL A 74 -12.67 8.73 -14.75
CA VAL A 74 -12.93 9.94 -15.55
C VAL A 74 -13.73 9.58 -16.79
N ARG A 75 -14.80 10.34 -17.05
CA ARG A 75 -15.57 10.26 -18.30
C ARG A 75 -14.99 11.18 -19.35
N VAL A 76 -14.69 10.61 -20.50
CA VAL A 76 -14.09 11.26 -21.66
C VAL A 76 -15.03 11.10 -22.85
N SER A 77 -15.13 12.12 -23.72
CA SER A 77 -15.84 12.03 -25.01
C SER A 77 -14.80 11.99 -26.13
N TYR A 78 -14.91 11.01 -27.02
CA TYR A 78 -13.99 10.82 -28.14
C TYR A 78 -14.75 10.72 -29.46
N ASP A 79 -14.38 11.55 -30.42
CA ASP A 79 -14.90 11.50 -31.78
C ASP A 79 -13.97 10.61 -32.62
N ALA A 80 -14.45 9.41 -32.97
CA ALA A 80 -13.66 8.39 -33.65
C ALA A 80 -13.64 8.59 -35.16
N ASP A 81 -12.70 7.90 -35.84
CA ASP A 81 -12.53 7.96 -37.31
C ASP A 81 -13.74 7.41 -38.08
N ASP A 82 -14.59 6.59 -37.46
CA ASP A 82 -15.86 6.12 -38.04
C ASP A 82 -16.94 7.22 -38.10
N GLY A 83 -16.69 8.38 -37.52
CA GLY A 83 -17.58 9.52 -37.49
C GLY A 83 -18.60 9.51 -36.34
N GLU A 84 -18.52 8.53 -35.46
CA GLU A 84 -19.36 8.42 -34.27
C GLU A 84 -18.64 8.95 -33.02
N THR A 85 -19.43 9.42 -32.04
CA THR A 85 -18.87 9.88 -30.75
C THR A 85 -18.98 8.79 -29.70
N TYR A 86 -17.86 8.41 -29.09
CA TYR A 86 -17.78 7.41 -28.03
C TYR A 86 -17.66 8.07 -26.66
N GLN A 87 -18.25 7.43 -25.66
CA GLN A 87 -18.05 7.77 -24.26
C GLN A 87 -17.04 6.78 -23.65
N PHE A 88 -15.88 7.24 -23.30
CA PHE A 88 -14.89 6.47 -22.56
C PHE A 88 -15.04 6.74 -21.07
N ASN A 89 -15.09 5.70 -20.27
CA ASN A 89 -14.93 5.76 -18.83
C ASN A 89 -13.56 5.15 -18.51
N LEU A 90 -12.57 6.01 -18.39
CA LEU A 90 -11.22 5.62 -17.97
C LEU A 90 -11.21 5.44 -16.47
N ILE A 91 -10.86 4.25 -16.00
CA ILE A 91 -10.68 3.92 -14.59
C ILE A 91 -9.19 3.74 -14.36
N ASP A 92 -8.54 4.77 -13.78
CA ASP A 92 -7.13 4.73 -13.45
C ASP A 92 -6.91 3.85 -12.22
N THR A 93 -5.92 2.95 -12.28
CA THR A 93 -5.67 1.94 -11.23
C THR A 93 -4.26 2.05 -10.68
N PRO A 94 -4.04 1.75 -9.39
CA PRO A 94 -2.69 1.57 -8.87
C PRO A 94 -1.91 0.50 -9.65
N GLY A 95 -0.59 0.66 -9.75
CA GLY A 95 0.29 -0.33 -10.38
C GLY A 95 0.97 -1.28 -9.39
N HIS A 96 0.96 -0.97 -8.08
CA HIS A 96 1.73 -1.67 -7.07
C HIS A 96 0.96 -2.83 -6.42
N VAL A 97 1.69 -3.91 -6.08
CA VAL A 97 1.13 -5.13 -5.48
C VAL A 97 0.33 -4.90 -4.20
N ASP A 98 0.72 -3.97 -3.34
CA ASP A 98 0.00 -3.63 -2.11
C ASP A 98 -1.45 -3.21 -2.37
N PHE A 99 -1.74 -2.70 -3.57
CA PHE A 99 -3.04 -2.22 -4.00
C PHE A 99 -3.80 -3.19 -4.92
N THR A 100 -3.37 -4.45 -5.00
CA THR A 100 -4.00 -5.49 -5.86
C THR A 100 -5.51 -5.60 -5.66
N TYR A 101 -5.97 -5.38 -4.43
CA TYR A 101 -7.41 -5.37 -4.11
C TYR A 101 -8.15 -4.23 -4.83
N GLU A 102 -7.55 -3.03 -4.89
CA GLU A 102 -8.12 -1.88 -5.61
C GLU A 102 -8.10 -2.09 -7.12
N VAL A 103 -7.00 -2.66 -7.62
CA VAL A 103 -6.88 -3.06 -9.04
C VAL A 103 -7.99 -4.03 -9.42
N SER A 104 -8.18 -5.10 -8.65
CA SER A 104 -9.20 -6.12 -8.93
C SER A 104 -10.61 -5.54 -8.98
N ARG A 105 -10.93 -4.58 -8.09
CA ARG A 105 -12.24 -3.91 -8.09
C ARG A 105 -12.44 -3.01 -9.31
N SER A 106 -11.41 -2.26 -9.65
CA SER A 106 -11.44 -1.37 -10.81
C SER A 106 -11.60 -2.15 -12.10
N LEU A 107 -10.88 -3.27 -12.24
CA LEU A 107 -11.02 -4.17 -13.38
C LEU A 107 -12.42 -4.81 -13.44
N ALA A 108 -13.03 -5.14 -12.31
CA ALA A 108 -14.40 -5.67 -12.28
C ALA A 108 -15.46 -4.68 -12.82
N ALA A 109 -15.11 -3.40 -12.94
CA ALA A 109 -15.99 -2.36 -13.50
C ALA A 109 -15.72 -2.08 -14.98
N CYS A 110 -14.78 -2.77 -15.60
CA CYS A 110 -14.36 -2.57 -16.98
C CYS A 110 -14.79 -3.71 -17.87
N GLU A 111 -14.87 -3.43 -19.17
CA GLU A 111 -14.95 -4.41 -20.25
C GLU A 111 -13.58 -4.65 -20.88
N GLY A 112 -12.64 -3.71 -20.74
CA GLY A 112 -11.30 -3.84 -21.30
C GLY A 112 -10.19 -3.29 -20.40
N ALA A 113 -8.95 -3.63 -20.78
CA ALA A 113 -7.76 -3.13 -20.14
C ALA A 113 -6.69 -2.78 -21.20
N VAL A 114 -6.10 -1.59 -21.08
CA VAL A 114 -4.92 -1.21 -21.85
C VAL A 114 -3.70 -1.66 -21.07
N LEU A 115 -2.98 -2.64 -21.61
CA LEU A 115 -1.74 -3.15 -21.01
C LEU A 115 -0.55 -2.37 -21.54
N VAL A 116 0.03 -1.51 -20.71
CA VAL A 116 1.16 -0.66 -21.09
C VAL A 116 2.48 -1.32 -20.69
N VAL A 117 3.34 -1.51 -21.70
CA VAL A 117 4.70 -2.09 -21.53
C VAL A 117 5.73 -1.08 -22.03
N ASP A 118 6.80 -0.88 -21.26
CA ASP A 118 7.91 -0.01 -21.63
C ASP A 118 8.76 -0.66 -22.75
N ALA A 119 8.95 0.06 -23.86
CA ALA A 119 9.76 -0.40 -24.99
C ALA A 119 11.24 -0.66 -24.65
N THR A 120 11.73 -0.20 -23.51
CA THR A 120 13.12 -0.33 -23.08
C THR A 120 13.35 -1.39 -22.01
N GLN A 121 12.31 -1.69 -21.22
CA GLN A 121 12.38 -2.63 -20.08
C GLN A 121 11.68 -3.96 -20.38
N GLY A 122 10.68 -3.96 -21.28
CA GLY A 122 9.91 -5.15 -21.63
C GLY A 122 8.92 -5.58 -20.55
N VAL A 123 8.64 -6.89 -20.51
CA VAL A 123 7.69 -7.48 -19.56
C VAL A 123 8.34 -7.65 -18.19
N GLU A 124 7.73 -7.08 -17.15
CA GLU A 124 8.18 -7.16 -15.76
C GLU A 124 7.15 -7.88 -14.86
N ALA A 125 7.51 -8.19 -13.60
CA ALA A 125 6.68 -9.01 -12.70
C ALA A 125 5.26 -8.45 -12.52
N GLN A 126 5.11 -7.14 -12.33
CA GLN A 126 3.79 -6.52 -12.20
C GLN A 126 3.02 -6.48 -13.52
N THR A 127 3.72 -6.45 -14.67
CA THR A 127 3.07 -6.60 -15.98
C THR A 127 2.37 -7.95 -16.08
N VAL A 128 3.07 -9.03 -15.70
CA VAL A 128 2.53 -10.40 -15.67
C VAL A 128 1.34 -10.50 -14.71
N SER A 129 1.50 -9.96 -13.50
CA SER A 129 0.45 -10.00 -12.48
C SER A 129 -0.80 -9.24 -12.91
N ASN A 130 -0.64 -8.00 -13.39
CA ASN A 130 -1.74 -7.16 -13.84
C ASN A 130 -2.46 -7.74 -15.08
N ALA A 131 -1.69 -8.29 -16.04
CA ALA A 131 -2.25 -8.99 -17.19
C ALA A 131 -3.07 -10.22 -16.76
N THR A 132 -2.54 -10.99 -15.80
CA THR A 132 -3.25 -12.15 -15.23
C THR A 132 -4.56 -11.74 -14.55
N LEU A 133 -4.58 -10.63 -13.80
CA LEU A 133 -5.79 -10.09 -13.18
C LEU A 133 -6.83 -9.68 -14.23
N ALA A 134 -6.39 -9.01 -15.31
CA ALA A 134 -7.27 -8.62 -16.41
C ALA A 134 -7.86 -9.84 -17.14
N MET A 135 -7.02 -10.85 -17.43
CA MET A 135 -7.49 -12.12 -18.03
C MET A 135 -8.48 -12.87 -17.14
N ASN A 136 -8.21 -12.95 -15.83
CA ASN A 136 -9.10 -13.58 -14.87
C ASN A 136 -10.45 -12.84 -14.73
N ALA A 137 -10.46 -11.53 -14.99
CA ALA A 137 -11.67 -10.73 -15.06
C ALA A 137 -12.39 -10.83 -16.43
N ASN A 138 -11.86 -11.62 -17.37
CA ASN A 138 -12.34 -11.78 -18.75
C ASN A 138 -12.44 -10.45 -19.52
N LEU A 139 -11.46 -9.58 -19.36
CA LEU A 139 -11.38 -8.30 -20.06
C LEU A 139 -10.76 -8.44 -21.44
N ASP A 140 -11.22 -7.61 -22.38
CA ASP A 140 -10.55 -7.41 -23.65
C ASP A 140 -9.24 -6.65 -23.42
N ILE A 141 -8.09 -7.19 -23.83
CA ILE A 141 -6.78 -6.58 -23.56
C ILE A 141 -6.24 -5.91 -24.82
N VAL A 142 -5.91 -4.61 -24.68
CA VAL A 142 -5.26 -3.81 -25.72
C VAL A 142 -3.81 -3.60 -25.35
N PRO A 143 -2.84 -4.28 -25.96
CA PRO A 143 -1.42 -4.08 -25.67
C PRO A 143 -0.94 -2.76 -26.27
N ALA A 144 -0.22 -1.97 -25.46
CA ALA A 144 0.39 -0.69 -25.86
C ALA A 144 1.87 -0.66 -25.42
N ILE A 145 2.75 -0.40 -26.36
CA ILE A 145 4.20 -0.34 -26.12
C ILE A 145 4.60 1.13 -26.03
N ASN A 146 4.97 1.57 -24.83
CA ASN A 146 5.26 2.98 -24.53
C ASN A 146 6.76 3.29 -24.58
N LYS A 147 7.07 4.59 -24.59
CA LYS A 147 8.41 5.18 -24.59
C LYS A 147 9.21 4.87 -25.88
N ILE A 148 8.52 4.77 -27.02
CA ILE A 148 9.17 4.54 -28.32
C ILE A 148 10.08 5.70 -28.75
N ASP A 149 9.96 6.87 -28.12
CA ASP A 149 10.82 8.04 -28.32
C ASP A 149 12.24 7.86 -27.78
N LEU A 150 12.49 6.85 -26.97
CA LEU A 150 13.81 6.60 -26.40
C LEU A 150 14.73 5.85 -27.39
N PRO A 151 16.03 6.23 -27.47
CA PRO A 151 16.99 5.55 -28.38
C PRO A 151 17.20 4.05 -28.07
N SER A 152 16.89 3.63 -26.84
CA SER A 152 17.00 2.25 -26.37
C SER A 152 15.70 1.46 -26.51
N ALA A 153 14.70 2.00 -27.20
CA ALA A 153 13.42 1.33 -27.40
C ALA A 153 13.56 0.19 -28.42
N HIS A 154 13.02 -0.98 -28.09
CA HIS A 154 12.98 -2.18 -28.93
C HIS A 154 11.55 -2.74 -29.04
N PRO A 155 10.60 -2.03 -29.71
CA PRO A 155 9.19 -2.42 -29.74
C PRO A 155 8.94 -3.83 -30.26
N ASP A 156 9.65 -4.26 -31.31
CA ASP A 156 9.45 -5.59 -31.91
C ASP A 156 9.87 -6.73 -30.98
N GLU A 157 10.91 -6.52 -30.14
CA GLU A 157 11.31 -7.49 -29.13
C GLU A 157 10.25 -7.58 -28.03
N VAL A 158 9.71 -6.42 -27.60
CA VAL A 158 8.66 -6.35 -26.57
C VAL A 158 7.35 -6.97 -27.05
N LYS A 159 6.98 -6.84 -28.33
CA LYS A 159 5.84 -7.57 -28.91
C LYS A 159 6.00 -9.08 -28.72
N THR A 160 7.18 -9.61 -29.05
CA THR A 160 7.48 -11.03 -28.88
C THR A 160 7.41 -11.45 -27.40
N GLU A 161 7.94 -10.62 -26.49
CA GLU A 161 7.84 -10.88 -25.04
C GLU A 161 6.40 -10.93 -24.56
N ILE A 162 5.52 -10.02 -25.00
CA ILE A 162 4.10 -10.01 -24.64
C ILE A 162 3.41 -11.30 -25.11
N GLU A 163 3.72 -11.78 -26.32
CA GLU A 163 3.16 -13.02 -26.85
C GLU A 163 3.68 -14.26 -26.13
N ASP A 164 4.99 -14.34 -25.93
CA ASP A 164 5.62 -15.51 -25.33
C ASP A 164 5.33 -15.63 -23.82
N ASP A 165 5.39 -14.51 -23.08
CA ASP A 165 5.29 -14.49 -21.62
C ASP A 165 3.84 -14.41 -21.12
N LEU A 166 2.96 -13.72 -21.88
CA LEU A 166 1.58 -13.45 -21.45
C LEU A 166 0.53 -14.19 -22.29
N ALA A 167 0.91 -14.80 -23.42
CA ALA A 167 0.00 -15.40 -24.39
C ALA A 167 -1.08 -14.41 -24.90
N ILE A 168 -0.75 -13.11 -24.96
CA ILE A 168 -1.60 -12.04 -25.50
C ILE A 168 -1.11 -11.72 -26.91
N PRO A 169 -1.98 -11.78 -27.95
CA PRO A 169 -1.59 -11.37 -29.29
C PRO A 169 -1.07 -9.93 -29.32
N ALA A 170 0.13 -9.71 -29.82
CA ALA A 170 0.79 -8.41 -29.79
C ALA A 170 1.35 -7.94 -31.16
N ASP A 171 1.10 -8.70 -32.23
CA ASP A 171 1.49 -8.28 -33.59
C ASP A 171 0.98 -6.87 -33.91
N ASP A 172 -0.29 -6.58 -33.55
CA ASP A 172 -0.96 -5.30 -33.74
C ASP A 172 -0.88 -4.38 -32.51
N ALA A 173 0.04 -4.65 -31.57
CA ALA A 173 0.23 -3.80 -30.39
C ALA A 173 0.58 -2.36 -30.80
N VAL A 174 -0.12 -1.41 -30.20
CA VAL A 174 0.05 0.01 -30.55
C VAL A 174 1.32 0.56 -29.93
N CYS A 175 2.19 1.12 -30.78
CA CYS A 175 3.42 1.78 -30.34
C CYS A 175 3.15 3.24 -30.02
N VAL A 176 3.40 3.67 -28.76
CA VAL A 176 3.05 5.00 -28.28
C VAL A 176 4.23 5.69 -27.59
N SER A 177 4.18 7.01 -27.53
CA SER A 177 4.99 7.81 -26.62
C SER A 177 4.09 8.72 -25.80
N GLY A 178 3.92 8.40 -24.53
CA GLY A 178 3.23 9.30 -23.60
C GLY A 178 3.91 10.66 -23.49
N LYS A 179 5.21 10.76 -23.72
CA LYS A 179 5.97 12.01 -23.67
C LYS A 179 5.68 12.91 -24.88
N THR A 180 5.67 12.37 -26.09
CA THR A 180 5.50 13.15 -27.34
C THR A 180 4.05 13.21 -27.81
N GLY A 181 3.20 12.28 -27.37
CA GLY A 181 1.83 12.11 -27.86
C GLY A 181 1.72 11.23 -29.11
N GLU A 182 2.83 10.72 -29.64
CA GLU A 182 2.86 9.83 -30.81
C GLU A 182 2.09 8.54 -30.53
N GLY A 183 1.27 8.09 -31.49
CA GLY A 183 0.48 6.86 -31.42
C GLY A 183 -0.73 6.87 -30.47
N ILE A 184 -0.99 7.97 -29.75
CA ILE A 184 -2.13 8.03 -28.80
C ILE A 184 -3.48 7.99 -29.53
N HIS A 185 -3.58 8.61 -30.70
CA HIS A 185 -4.79 8.52 -31.52
C HIS A 185 -5.06 7.06 -31.94
N ASP A 186 -4.03 6.35 -32.43
CA ASP A 186 -4.16 4.95 -32.83
C ASP A 186 -4.54 4.05 -31.64
N LEU A 187 -4.06 4.39 -30.43
CA LEU A 187 -4.46 3.70 -29.21
C LEU A 187 -5.97 3.91 -28.91
N LEU A 188 -6.50 5.11 -29.09
CA LEU A 188 -7.93 5.39 -28.88
C LEU A 188 -8.80 4.68 -29.91
N GLU A 189 -8.39 4.63 -31.18
CA GLU A 189 -9.07 3.85 -32.21
C GLU A 189 -9.04 2.34 -31.91
N SER A 190 -7.91 1.82 -31.41
CA SER A 190 -7.79 0.43 -30.98
C SER A 190 -8.72 0.11 -29.80
N ILE A 191 -8.90 1.05 -28.86
CA ILE A 191 -9.87 0.93 -27.76
C ILE A 191 -11.31 0.86 -28.29
N VAL A 192 -11.67 1.71 -29.26
CA VAL A 192 -12.99 1.67 -29.91
C VAL A 192 -13.24 0.31 -30.55
N PHE A 193 -12.25 -0.22 -31.26
CA PHE A 193 -12.40 -1.44 -32.06
C PHE A 193 -12.32 -2.73 -31.23
N LEU A 194 -11.39 -2.82 -30.28
CA LEU A 194 -11.07 -4.07 -29.57
C LEU A 194 -11.89 -4.25 -28.28
N ILE A 195 -12.22 -3.15 -27.59
CA ILE A 195 -12.96 -3.27 -26.33
C ILE A 195 -14.45 -3.37 -26.61
N SER A 196 -15.06 -4.43 -26.10
CA SER A 196 -16.50 -4.67 -26.20
C SER A 196 -17.32 -3.59 -25.47
N PRO A 197 -18.50 -3.20 -25.99
CA PRO A 197 -19.40 -2.33 -25.24
C PRO A 197 -19.95 -3.05 -24.00
N PRO A 198 -20.36 -2.30 -22.96
CA PRO A 198 -20.98 -2.86 -21.79
C PRO A 198 -22.30 -3.56 -22.13
N LYS A 199 -22.64 -4.57 -21.34
CA LYS A 199 -23.89 -5.33 -21.45
C LYS A 199 -24.77 -5.03 -20.25
N GLY A 200 -26.10 -5.05 -20.45
CA GLY A 200 -27.08 -4.89 -19.36
C GLY A 200 -28.44 -4.47 -19.89
N ASP A 201 -29.44 -4.50 -18.99
CA ASP A 201 -30.81 -4.12 -19.30
C ASP A 201 -31.25 -2.92 -18.44
N ALA A 202 -31.57 -1.81 -19.12
CA ALA A 202 -32.04 -0.59 -18.46
C ALA A 202 -33.39 -0.75 -17.73
N ASN A 203 -34.17 -1.79 -18.04
CA ASN A 203 -35.48 -2.07 -17.43
C ASN A 203 -35.37 -3.12 -16.31
N ALA A 204 -34.23 -3.76 -16.13
CA ALA A 204 -34.02 -4.72 -15.05
C ALA A 204 -33.92 -4.02 -13.68
N PRO A 205 -34.08 -4.76 -12.56
CA PRO A 205 -33.75 -4.21 -11.24
C PRO A 205 -32.32 -3.65 -11.19
N LEU A 206 -32.20 -2.48 -10.56
CA LEU A 206 -30.90 -1.82 -10.46
C LEU A 206 -29.82 -2.75 -9.89
N LYS A 207 -28.69 -2.77 -10.55
CA LYS A 207 -27.47 -3.45 -10.13
C LYS A 207 -26.28 -2.55 -10.43
N ALA A 208 -25.70 -1.94 -9.39
CA ALA A 208 -24.56 -1.06 -9.54
C ALA A 208 -23.47 -1.39 -8.50
N LEU A 209 -22.22 -1.34 -8.91
CA LEU A 209 -21.05 -1.60 -8.07
C LEU A 209 -20.50 -0.29 -7.51
N ILE A 210 -20.25 -0.25 -6.20
CA ILE A 210 -19.52 0.85 -5.57
C ILE A 210 -18.02 0.63 -5.78
N LEU A 211 -17.40 1.53 -6.54
CA LEU A 211 -15.97 1.49 -6.88
C LEU A 211 -15.11 2.17 -5.82
N ASP A 212 -15.59 3.32 -5.34
CA ASP A 212 -14.91 4.18 -4.39
C ASP A 212 -15.91 5.02 -3.62
N SER A 213 -15.50 5.57 -2.48
CA SER A 213 -16.30 6.54 -1.72
C SER A 213 -15.40 7.58 -1.05
N TYR A 214 -15.95 8.77 -0.85
CA TYR A 214 -15.30 9.82 -0.07
C TYR A 214 -16.34 10.64 0.69
N PHE A 215 -15.90 11.29 1.74
CA PHE A 215 -16.76 12.17 2.54
C PHE A 215 -16.58 13.61 2.11
N ASP A 216 -17.70 14.27 1.84
CA ASP A 216 -17.78 15.70 1.55
C ASP A 216 -18.57 16.40 2.68
N GLU A 217 -18.03 17.46 3.24
CA GLU A 217 -18.64 18.14 4.40
C GLU A 217 -20.06 18.66 4.10
N TYR A 218 -20.38 18.95 2.83
CA TYR A 218 -21.67 19.51 2.41
C TYR A 218 -22.61 18.43 1.85
N ARG A 219 -22.07 17.46 1.13
CA ARG A 219 -22.84 16.41 0.43
C ARG A 219 -22.95 15.10 1.20
N GLY A 220 -22.22 14.96 2.32
CA GLY A 220 -22.07 13.68 3.03
C GLY A 220 -21.24 12.69 2.25
N VAL A 221 -21.51 11.40 2.37
CA VAL A 221 -20.79 10.36 1.64
C VAL A 221 -21.19 10.37 0.16
N VAL A 222 -20.19 10.47 -0.71
CA VAL A 222 -20.31 10.41 -2.17
C VAL A 222 -19.69 9.10 -2.63
N ALA A 223 -20.49 8.24 -3.29
CA ALA A 223 -20.04 6.96 -3.81
C ALA A 223 -19.83 7.03 -5.32
N THR A 224 -18.66 6.61 -5.81
CA THR A 224 -18.41 6.38 -7.24
C THR A 224 -18.96 5.00 -7.60
N VAL A 225 -19.80 4.92 -8.64
CA VAL A 225 -20.51 3.71 -9.01
C VAL A 225 -20.42 3.39 -10.50
N ARG A 226 -20.46 2.10 -10.82
CA ARG A 226 -20.67 1.58 -12.17
C ARG A 226 -22.04 0.91 -12.23
N VAL A 227 -22.89 1.35 -13.16
CA VAL A 227 -24.24 0.76 -13.36
C VAL A 227 -24.16 -0.40 -14.34
N PHE A 228 -24.56 -1.60 -13.91
CA PHE A 228 -24.63 -2.81 -14.73
C PHE A 228 -26.04 -3.01 -15.33
N ASP A 229 -27.07 -2.89 -14.49
CA ASP A 229 -28.47 -2.98 -14.89
C ASP A 229 -29.30 -1.85 -14.26
N GLY A 230 -30.40 -1.47 -14.88
CA GLY A 230 -31.28 -0.43 -14.38
C GLY A 230 -30.76 0.98 -14.57
N SER A 231 -31.17 1.88 -13.68
CA SER A 231 -30.73 3.28 -13.67
C SER A 231 -30.79 3.88 -12.27
N ILE A 232 -30.02 4.94 -12.03
CA ILE A 232 -30.01 5.70 -10.78
C ILE A 232 -30.33 7.15 -11.08
N LYS A 233 -31.27 7.75 -10.36
CA LYS A 233 -31.61 9.17 -10.46
C LYS A 233 -31.82 9.79 -9.10
N LYS A 234 -31.77 11.09 -9.03
CA LYS A 234 -32.10 11.83 -7.81
C LYS A 234 -33.50 11.48 -7.32
N GLY A 235 -33.63 11.21 -6.03
CA GLY A 235 -34.89 10.84 -5.37
C GLY A 235 -35.17 9.34 -5.32
N ASP A 236 -34.34 8.51 -5.93
CA ASP A 236 -34.46 7.04 -5.77
C ASP A 236 -34.07 6.64 -4.35
N THR A 237 -34.74 5.62 -3.81
CA THR A 237 -34.33 4.98 -2.55
C THR A 237 -33.56 3.73 -2.90
N LEU A 238 -32.27 3.74 -2.59
CA LEU A 238 -31.35 2.64 -2.85
C LEU A 238 -31.04 1.85 -1.57
N ARG A 239 -30.71 0.58 -1.77
CA ARG A 239 -30.25 -0.34 -0.74
C ARG A 239 -28.86 -0.83 -1.06
N MET A 240 -27.99 -0.84 -0.05
CA MET A 240 -26.72 -1.55 -0.06
C MET A 240 -26.98 -3.01 0.33
N MET A 241 -26.60 -3.96 -0.52
CA MET A 241 -26.99 -5.36 -0.33
C MET A 241 -26.24 -6.03 0.82
N GLN A 242 -24.98 -5.65 1.06
CA GLN A 242 -24.13 -6.25 2.09
C GLN A 242 -24.11 -5.43 3.38
N ALA A 243 -23.95 -4.10 3.29
CA ALA A 243 -24.06 -3.20 4.45
C ALA A 243 -25.49 -3.11 5.00
N LYS A 244 -26.51 -3.53 4.23
CA LYS A 244 -27.93 -3.59 4.63
C LYS A 244 -28.52 -2.25 5.07
N GLY A 245 -28.07 -1.15 4.45
CA GLY A 245 -28.57 0.19 4.69
C GLY A 245 -29.36 0.72 3.50
N ASP A 246 -30.51 1.38 3.74
CA ASP A 246 -31.28 2.11 2.73
C ASP A 246 -30.97 3.61 2.83
N PHE A 247 -30.86 4.28 1.69
CA PHE A 247 -30.66 5.73 1.64
C PHE A 247 -31.37 6.37 0.45
N LEU A 248 -31.65 7.67 0.56
CA LEU A 248 -32.25 8.48 -0.49
C LEU A 248 -31.12 9.11 -1.31
N VAL A 249 -31.20 9.01 -2.65
CA VAL A 249 -30.23 9.65 -3.56
C VAL A 249 -30.48 11.16 -3.62
N ASP A 250 -29.56 11.95 -3.09
CA ASP A 250 -29.62 13.41 -3.12
C ASP A 250 -29.19 14.02 -4.46
N GLY A 251 -28.37 13.30 -5.21
CA GLY A 251 -27.90 13.70 -6.53
C GLY A 251 -27.06 12.64 -7.20
N VAL A 252 -26.95 12.74 -8.51
CA VAL A 252 -26.09 11.91 -9.35
C VAL A 252 -25.31 12.79 -10.30
N GLY A 253 -24.12 12.35 -10.70
CA GLY A 253 -23.27 13.07 -11.64
C GLY A 253 -22.17 12.23 -12.22
N VAL A 254 -21.35 12.81 -13.06
CA VAL A 254 -20.24 12.15 -13.73
C VAL A 254 -18.91 12.66 -13.23
N LYS A 255 -17.91 11.80 -13.18
CA LYS A 255 -16.56 12.17 -12.81
C LYS A 255 -15.86 12.80 -14.04
N ARG A 256 -15.70 14.08 -13.97
CA ARG A 256 -14.82 14.93 -14.79
C ARG A 256 -14.12 15.89 -13.81
N PRO A 257 -13.11 16.64 -14.21
CA PRO A 257 -12.48 17.60 -13.31
C PRO A 257 -13.47 18.53 -12.59
N ALA A 258 -14.61 18.86 -13.22
CA ALA A 258 -15.65 19.73 -12.66
C ALA A 258 -16.83 18.97 -11.98
N GLU A 259 -16.84 17.66 -11.96
CA GLU A 259 -17.91 16.81 -11.40
C GLU A 259 -19.35 17.29 -11.71
N PRO A 260 -19.74 17.46 -12.99
CA PRO A 260 -21.05 18.00 -13.32
C PRO A 260 -22.17 17.04 -12.93
N PRO A 261 -23.31 17.54 -12.39
CA PRO A 261 -24.49 16.72 -12.13
C PRO A 261 -25.16 16.32 -13.45
N VAL A 262 -25.79 15.13 -13.44
CA VAL A 262 -26.60 14.59 -14.52
C VAL A 262 -28.00 14.24 -14.03
N ASP A 263 -28.95 14.01 -14.94
CA ASP A 263 -30.34 13.67 -14.57
C ASP A 263 -30.44 12.21 -14.08
N ALA A 264 -29.69 11.29 -14.69
CA ALA A 264 -29.62 9.89 -14.32
C ALA A 264 -28.26 9.29 -14.73
N LEU A 265 -27.89 8.18 -14.09
CA LEU A 265 -26.86 7.24 -14.54
C LEU A 265 -27.58 6.00 -15.05
N THR A 266 -27.22 5.55 -16.26
CA THR A 266 -27.85 4.39 -16.93
C THR A 266 -26.86 3.25 -17.09
N VAL A 267 -27.34 2.13 -17.64
CA VAL A 267 -26.52 0.95 -17.93
C VAL A 267 -25.25 1.32 -18.68
N GLY A 268 -24.13 0.79 -18.24
CA GLY A 268 -22.83 1.05 -18.83
C GLY A 268 -22.10 2.27 -18.28
N GLU A 269 -22.78 3.18 -17.60
CA GLU A 269 -22.18 4.43 -17.15
C GLU A 269 -21.44 4.31 -15.81
N VAL A 270 -20.35 5.08 -15.71
CA VAL A 270 -19.62 5.32 -14.46
C VAL A 270 -19.89 6.76 -14.02
N GLY A 271 -20.20 6.94 -12.75
CA GLY A 271 -20.49 8.25 -12.20
C GLY A 271 -20.47 8.25 -10.67
N TYR A 272 -20.97 9.31 -10.07
CA TYR A 272 -21.08 9.40 -8.61
C TYR A 272 -22.53 9.53 -8.15
N VAL A 273 -22.77 9.05 -6.94
CA VAL A 273 -24.06 9.12 -6.24
C VAL A 273 -23.84 9.84 -4.91
N VAL A 274 -24.59 10.91 -4.66
CA VAL A 274 -24.62 11.59 -3.37
C VAL A 274 -25.62 10.89 -2.48
N THR A 275 -25.13 10.26 -1.41
CA THR A 275 -25.96 9.41 -0.54
C THR A 275 -26.68 10.19 0.55
N GLY A 276 -26.23 11.39 0.89
CA GLY A 276 -26.71 12.16 2.03
C GLY A 276 -26.40 11.55 3.41
N LEU A 277 -25.73 10.39 3.45
CA LEU A 277 -25.31 9.75 4.68
C LEU A 277 -24.16 10.54 5.32
N LYS A 278 -24.20 10.68 6.65
CA LYS A 278 -23.16 11.39 7.40
C LYS A 278 -22.12 10.44 7.99
N ASP A 279 -22.44 9.18 8.06
CA ASP A 279 -21.55 8.13 8.54
C ASP A 279 -20.81 7.52 7.36
N PRO A 280 -19.50 7.72 7.26
CA PRO A 280 -18.69 7.16 6.18
C PRO A 280 -18.65 5.63 6.16
N GLU A 281 -18.73 4.98 7.31
CA GLU A 281 -18.71 3.51 7.42
C GLU A 281 -20.00 2.86 6.89
N ALA A 282 -21.04 3.66 6.71
CA ALA A 282 -22.31 3.18 6.16
C ALA A 282 -22.19 2.74 4.69
N VAL A 283 -21.21 3.27 3.94
CA VAL A 283 -20.99 2.93 2.52
C VAL A 283 -19.73 2.07 2.38
N ARG A 284 -19.91 0.82 1.99
CA ARG A 284 -18.80 -0.11 1.79
C ARG A 284 -18.43 -0.20 0.32
N VAL A 285 -17.16 0.07 0.04
CA VAL A 285 -16.61 -0.07 -1.32
C VAL A 285 -16.62 -1.54 -1.73
N GLY A 286 -17.06 -1.83 -2.96
CA GLY A 286 -17.29 -3.19 -3.46
C GLY A 286 -18.70 -3.72 -3.20
N ASP A 287 -19.55 -3.00 -2.45
CA ASP A 287 -20.95 -3.40 -2.25
C ASP A 287 -21.78 -3.15 -3.51
N THR A 288 -22.92 -3.82 -3.59
CA THR A 288 -23.88 -3.69 -4.68
C THR A 288 -25.04 -2.79 -4.25
N LEU A 289 -25.28 -1.74 -5.05
CA LEU A 289 -26.48 -0.92 -4.93
C LEU A 289 -27.63 -1.48 -5.74
N THR A 290 -28.82 -1.48 -5.14
CA THR A 290 -30.06 -1.88 -5.78
C THR A 290 -31.21 -0.99 -5.34
N TRP A 291 -32.36 -1.01 -6.04
CA TRP A 291 -33.56 -0.31 -5.56
C TRP A 291 -34.11 -0.97 -4.31
N ALA A 292 -34.39 -0.20 -3.27
CA ALA A 292 -35.02 -0.73 -2.05
C ALA A 292 -36.40 -1.36 -2.29
N SER A 293 -37.16 -0.82 -3.27
CA SER A 293 -38.50 -1.28 -3.64
C SER A 293 -38.50 -2.52 -4.53
N ASN A 294 -37.46 -2.73 -5.31
CA ASN A 294 -37.31 -3.86 -6.25
C ASN A 294 -35.85 -4.29 -6.32
N PRO A 295 -35.36 -4.99 -5.28
CA PRO A 295 -33.96 -5.36 -5.20
C PRO A 295 -33.58 -6.42 -6.23
N CYS A 296 -32.37 -6.35 -6.76
CA CYS A 296 -31.83 -7.42 -7.60
C CYS A 296 -31.64 -8.71 -6.77
N PRO A 297 -31.77 -9.90 -7.39
CA PRO A 297 -31.78 -11.17 -6.67
C PRO A 297 -30.43 -11.52 -6.04
N GLU A 298 -29.32 -11.11 -6.66
CA GLU A 298 -27.96 -11.46 -6.23
C GLU A 298 -27.01 -10.24 -6.33
N PRO A 299 -26.10 -10.07 -5.36
CA PRO A 299 -25.08 -9.03 -5.44
C PRO A 299 -24.08 -9.33 -6.57
N LEU A 300 -23.37 -8.29 -7.00
CA LEU A 300 -22.26 -8.44 -7.92
C LEU A 300 -21.13 -9.23 -7.23
N PRO A 301 -20.42 -10.09 -7.97
CA PRO A 301 -19.27 -10.81 -7.44
C PRO A 301 -18.11 -9.82 -7.17
N GLY A 302 -17.24 -10.18 -6.23
CA GLY A 302 -15.99 -9.45 -6.02
C GLY A 302 -15.88 -8.66 -4.73
N TYR A 303 -16.96 -8.58 -3.91
CA TYR A 303 -16.78 -8.03 -2.57
C TYR A 303 -15.93 -9.00 -1.73
N ARG A 304 -14.75 -8.55 -1.38
CA ARG A 304 -13.88 -9.19 -0.39
C ARG A 304 -13.41 -8.10 0.56
N GLU A 305 -13.38 -8.38 1.84
CA GLU A 305 -12.78 -7.50 2.81
C GLU A 305 -11.25 -7.64 2.71
N ALA A 306 -10.58 -6.53 2.42
CA ALA A 306 -9.11 -6.52 2.38
C ALA A 306 -8.59 -6.71 3.81
N LYS A 307 -7.80 -7.77 4.03
CA LYS A 307 -7.22 -8.06 5.34
C LYS A 307 -5.85 -7.43 5.43
N PRO A 308 -5.57 -6.63 6.48
CA PRO A 308 -4.23 -6.14 6.73
C PRO A 308 -3.25 -7.30 6.97
N MET A 309 -2.04 -7.14 6.48
CA MET A 309 -0.96 -8.13 6.60
C MET A 309 0.24 -7.60 7.40
N VAL A 310 0.41 -6.27 7.42
CA VAL A 310 1.51 -5.59 8.09
C VAL A 310 0.95 -4.69 9.18
N TYR A 311 1.52 -4.75 10.38
CA TYR A 311 1.08 -3.98 11.54
C TYR A 311 2.23 -3.15 12.10
N THR A 312 1.94 -1.90 12.45
CA THR A 312 2.91 -0.97 13.06
C THR A 312 2.22 -0.17 14.16
N GLY A 313 2.92 0.04 15.26
CA GLY A 313 2.48 1.00 16.27
C GLY A 313 2.79 2.42 15.81
N LEU A 314 1.78 3.29 15.73
CA LEU A 314 1.94 4.72 15.46
C LEU A 314 1.70 5.51 16.74
N PHE A 315 2.68 6.30 17.15
CA PHE A 315 2.66 7.10 18.36
C PHE A 315 2.92 8.56 18.03
N PRO A 316 2.11 9.50 18.50
CA PRO A 316 2.40 10.92 18.36
C PRO A 316 3.60 11.29 19.23
N ILE A 317 4.44 12.20 18.73
CA ILE A 317 5.59 12.73 19.48
C ILE A 317 5.15 13.47 20.74
N ASP A 318 4.12 14.33 20.62
CA ASP A 318 3.43 14.92 21.78
C ASP A 318 2.17 14.10 22.10
N ASN A 319 2.10 13.54 23.31
CA ASN A 319 0.94 12.77 23.77
C ASN A 319 -0.39 13.56 23.74
N LYS A 320 -0.37 14.87 23.60
CA LYS A 320 -1.57 15.70 23.43
C LYS A 320 -2.22 15.47 22.07
N ASP A 321 -1.47 15.02 21.08
CA ASP A 321 -1.96 14.75 19.72
C ASP A 321 -2.59 13.36 19.57
N TYR A 322 -2.75 12.61 20.67
CA TYR A 322 -3.40 11.29 20.63
C TYR A 322 -4.82 11.34 20.06
N GLU A 323 -5.64 12.30 20.51
CA GLU A 323 -7.01 12.47 20.00
C GLU A 323 -7.01 12.96 18.55
N ASN A 324 -6.07 13.84 18.18
CA ASN A 324 -5.89 14.30 16.80
C ASN A 324 -5.50 13.14 15.87
N LEU A 325 -4.64 12.23 16.33
CA LEU A 325 -4.27 11.03 15.60
C LEU A 325 -5.46 10.09 15.39
N ARG A 326 -6.30 9.89 16.43
CA ARG A 326 -7.52 9.09 16.29
C ARG A 326 -8.44 9.68 15.23
N ASP A 327 -8.75 10.98 15.32
CA ASP A 327 -9.63 11.66 14.38
C ASP A 327 -9.07 11.65 12.94
N ALA A 328 -7.74 11.67 12.79
CA ALA A 328 -7.08 11.56 11.51
C ALA A 328 -7.20 10.14 10.92
N LEU A 329 -7.02 9.10 11.75
CA LEU A 329 -7.21 7.71 11.34
C LEU A 329 -8.66 7.44 10.94
N ASP A 330 -9.65 7.94 11.71
CA ASP A 330 -11.06 7.86 11.38
C ASP A 330 -11.36 8.49 10.00
N LYS A 331 -10.80 9.68 9.73
CA LYS A 331 -10.96 10.37 8.43
C LYS A 331 -10.28 9.62 7.27
N LEU A 332 -9.10 9.06 7.50
CA LEU A 332 -8.40 8.28 6.47
C LEU A 332 -9.12 6.97 6.13
N HIS A 333 -9.70 6.31 7.12
CA HIS A 333 -10.45 5.06 6.93
C HIS A 333 -11.60 5.20 5.93
N VAL A 334 -12.27 6.36 5.91
CA VAL A 334 -13.31 6.66 4.91
C VAL A 334 -12.82 6.43 3.49
N ASN A 335 -11.58 6.84 3.22
CA ASN A 335 -10.97 6.77 1.89
C ASN A 335 -10.12 5.53 1.69
N ALA A 336 -9.80 4.80 2.77
CA ALA A 336 -8.99 3.59 2.77
C ALA A 336 -9.60 2.56 3.75
N PRO A 337 -10.69 1.87 3.35
CA PRO A 337 -11.42 0.95 4.24
C PRO A 337 -10.60 -0.28 4.67
N SER A 338 -9.46 -0.52 4.05
CA SER A 338 -8.51 -1.56 4.45
C SER A 338 -7.67 -1.19 5.69
N LEU A 339 -7.69 0.08 6.10
CA LEU A 339 -6.97 0.56 7.27
C LEU A 339 -7.74 0.15 8.54
N VAL A 340 -7.10 -0.59 9.44
CA VAL A 340 -7.66 -0.96 10.73
C VAL A 340 -6.73 -0.49 11.83
N TRP A 341 -7.27 -0.14 13.00
CA TRP A 341 -6.45 0.25 14.15
C TRP A 341 -7.11 -0.10 15.47
N GLU A 342 -6.28 -0.29 16.45
CA GLU A 342 -6.67 -0.50 17.84
C GLU A 342 -5.77 0.32 18.77
N PRO A 343 -6.28 0.80 19.93
CA PRO A 343 -5.44 1.53 20.87
C PRO A 343 -4.25 0.69 21.34
N GLU A 344 -3.08 1.31 21.37
CA GLU A 344 -1.86 0.71 21.89
C GLU A 344 -1.21 1.63 22.92
N THR A 345 -0.68 1.06 23.99
CA THR A 345 0.02 1.81 25.03
C THR A 345 1.44 1.30 25.19
N SER A 346 2.40 2.20 25.11
CA SER A 346 3.81 1.91 25.35
C SER A 346 4.31 2.70 26.56
N VAL A 347 5.02 2.03 27.47
CA VAL A 347 5.66 2.69 28.62
C VAL A 347 6.65 3.76 28.18
N ALA A 348 7.30 3.57 27.04
CA ALA A 348 8.32 4.47 26.50
C ALA A 348 7.75 5.57 25.59
N LEU A 349 6.69 5.27 24.81
CA LEU A 349 6.14 6.15 23.79
C LEU A 349 4.79 6.78 24.17
N GLY A 350 4.17 6.32 25.27
CA GLY A 350 2.87 6.79 25.69
C GLY A 350 1.71 6.10 24.99
N PHE A 351 0.68 6.87 24.65
CA PHE A 351 -0.53 6.38 23.99
C PHE A 351 -0.41 6.52 22.46
N GLY A 352 -0.83 5.51 21.74
CA GLY A 352 -0.82 5.45 20.28
C GLY A 352 -1.82 4.43 19.76
N PHE A 353 -1.64 4.01 18.53
CA PHE A 353 -2.48 3.01 17.87
C PHE A 353 -1.64 1.96 17.18
N ARG A 354 -2.03 0.71 17.31
CA ARG A 354 -1.57 -0.39 16.45
C ARG A 354 -2.38 -0.34 15.18
N VAL A 355 -1.73 -0.04 14.06
CA VAL A 355 -2.38 0.16 12.76
C VAL A 355 -2.00 -0.96 11.82
N GLY A 356 -3.00 -1.53 11.14
CA GLY A 356 -2.85 -2.59 10.15
C GLY A 356 -2.92 -2.05 8.72
N PHE A 357 -2.02 -2.52 7.86
CA PHE A 357 -1.82 -2.07 6.49
C PHE A 357 -1.80 -3.26 5.53
N LEU A 358 -2.12 -3.03 4.25
CA LEU A 358 -2.06 -4.06 3.21
C LEU A 358 -0.63 -4.50 2.91
N GLY A 359 0.32 -3.57 2.96
CA GLY A 359 1.74 -3.80 2.73
C GLY A 359 2.58 -2.62 3.19
N LEU A 360 3.87 -2.62 2.84
CA LEU A 360 4.82 -1.58 3.25
C LEU A 360 4.53 -0.24 2.61
N LEU A 361 4.33 -0.21 1.30
CA LEU A 361 4.04 1.04 0.59
C LEU A 361 2.75 1.67 1.11
N HIS A 362 1.73 0.85 1.40
CA HIS A 362 0.50 1.34 2.02
C HIS A 362 0.79 1.97 3.40
N MET A 363 1.64 1.35 4.22
CA MET A 363 2.06 1.89 5.53
C MET A 363 2.78 3.24 5.37
N GLU A 364 3.74 3.33 4.47
CA GLU A 364 4.48 4.57 4.22
C GLU A 364 3.58 5.70 3.75
N VAL A 365 2.70 5.42 2.81
CA VAL A 365 1.73 6.38 2.27
C VAL A 365 0.80 6.90 3.36
N VAL A 366 0.21 6.00 4.16
CA VAL A 366 -0.70 6.41 5.26
C VAL A 366 0.04 7.24 6.30
N LYS A 367 1.25 6.84 6.69
CA LYS A 367 2.08 7.60 7.64
C LYS A 367 2.37 9.01 7.09
N GLU A 368 2.81 9.11 5.84
CA GLU A 368 3.12 10.39 5.21
C GLU A 368 1.89 11.28 5.07
N ARG A 369 0.72 10.72 4.78
CA ARG A 369 -0.55 11.44 4.77
C ARG A 369 -0.93 11.97 6.15
N LEU A 370 -0.76 11.16 7.21
CA LEU A 370 -0.99 11.59 8.59
C LEU A 370 -0.07 12.77 8.95
N GLU A 371 1.19 12.73 8.55
CA GLU A 371 2.16 13.79 8.79
C GLU A 371 1.84 15.07 7.99
N ARG A 372 1.52 14.97 6.70
CA ARG A 372 1.31 16.13 5.80
C ARG A 372 -0.10 16.72 5.87
N GLU A 373 -1.13 15.87 5.77
CA GLU A 373 -2.53 16.34 5.69
C GLU A 373 -3.07 16.76 7.07
N PHE A 374 -2.61 16.10 8.16
CA PHE A 374 -3.09 16.34 9.51
C PHE A 374 -2.07 17.02 10.40
N ASN A 375 -0.87 17.32 9.88
CA ASN A 375 0.24 17.97 10.59
C ASN A 375 0.59 17.26 11.92
N LEU A 376 0.70 15.93 11.87
CA LEU A 376 1.06 15.07 12.99
C LEU A 376 2.52 14.66 12.90
N ASP A 377 3.27 14.81 13.99
CA ASP A 377 4.62 14.24 14.09
C ASP A 377 4.53 12.86 14.73
N LEU A 378 4.88 11.80 13.97
CA LEU A 378 4.64 10.42 14.36
C LEU A 378 5.93 9.60 14.49
N ILE A 379 5.95 8.73 15.50
CA ILE A 379 6.91 7.64 15.63
C ILE A 379 6.21 6.35 15.20
N ALA A 380 6.77 5.67 14.20
CA ALA A 380 6.37 4.33 13.83
C ALA A 380 7.28 3.30 14.53
N THR A 381 6.70 2.24 15.07
CA THR A 381 7.50 1.09 15.53
C THR A 381 7.88 0.22 14.33
N ARG A 382 8.80 -0.74 14.53
CA ARG A 382 9.15 -1.69 13.46
C ARG A 382 7.91 -2.46 13.01
N PRO A 383 7.69 -2.62 11.69
CA PRO A 383 6.59 -3.40 11.17
C PRO A 383 6.64 -4.85 11.66
N SER A 384 5.48 -5.40 11.95
CA SER A 384 5.25 -6.81 12.31
C SER A 384 4.15 -7.40 11.44
N VAL A 385 4.07 -8.72 11.42
CA VAL A 385 3.01 -9.45 10.73
C VAL A 385 2.02 -10.03 11.73
N ASP A 386 0.89 -10.54 11.25
CA ASP A 386 -0.08 -11.28 12.06
C ASP A 386 0.43 -12.72 12.24
N TYR A 387 0.59 -13.17 13.48
CA TYR A 387 1.05 -14.51 13.82
C TYR A 387 -0.11 -15.32 14.41
N HIS A 388 -0.28 -16.57 13.97
CA HIS A 388 -1.19 -17.51 14.62
C HIS A 388 -0.43 -18.26 15.73
N VAL A 389 -0.80 -18.04 16.96
CA VAL A 389 -0.18 -18.67 18.12
C VAL A 389 -1.13 -19.72 18.71
N TYR A 390 -0.70 -20.98 18.66
CA TYR A 390 -1.43 -22.09 19.25
C TYR A 390 -0.91 -22.33 20.66
N LYS A 391 -1.81 -22.20 21.62
CA LYS A 391 -1.51 -22.43 23.03
C LYS A 391 -1.58 -23.91 23.39
N THR A 392 -0.90 -24.30 24.46
CA THR A 392 -0.91 -25.67 25.00
C THR A 392 -2.29 -26.15 25.48
N ASP A 393 -3.24 -25.24 25.69
CA ASP A 393 -4.65 -25.54 26.02
C ASP A 393 -5.54 -25.73 24.77
N GLY A 394 -4.96 -25.63 23.56
CA GLY A 394 -5.64 -25.83 22.28
C GLY A 394 -6.30 -24.56 21.72
N GLU A 395 -6.23 -23.42 22.42
CA GLU A 395 -6.72 -22.14 21.89
C GLU A 395 -5.73 -21.58 20.87
N MET A 396 -6.25 -21.05 19.73
CA MET A 396 -5.50 -20.30 18.75
C MET A 396 -5.82 -18.81 18.91
N ILE A 397 -4.77 -17.98 18.96
CA ILE A 397 -4.89 -16.52 19.06
C ILE A 397 -4.07 -15.86 17.94
N ASP A 398 -4.58 -14.76 17.45
CA ASP A 398 -3.85 -13.87 16.52
C ASP A 398 -2.99 -12.91 17.35
N VAL A 399 -1.69 -12.88 17.06
CA VAL A 399 -0.71 -12.03 17.74
C VAL A 399 -0.09 -11.06 16.75
N ARG A 400 -0.36 -9.78 16.92
CA ARG A 400 0.09 -8.68 16.07
C ARG A 400 1.17 -7.83 16.72
N SER A 401 1.30 -7.91 18.03
CA SER A 401 2.31 -7.22 18.81
C SER A 401 3.19 -8.20 19.59
N PRO A 402 4.51 -7.95 19.68
CA PRO A 402 5.37 -8.77 20.54
C PRO A 402 4.95 -8.78 22.00
N GLN A 403 4.22 -7.74 22.46
CA GLN A 403 3.73 -7.65 23.85
C GLN A 403 2.59 -8.62 24.13
N ASP A 404 1.81 -9.02 23.11
CA ASP A 404 0.68 -9.93 23.22
C ASP A 404 1.09 -11.40 23.15
N LEU A 405 2.40 -11.67 22.86
CA LEU A 405 2.90 -13.04 22.78
C LEU A 405 2.88 -13.70 24.17
N PRO A 406 2.18 -14.83 24.34
CA PRO A 406 2.17 -15.57 25.60
C PRO A 406 3.58 -16.01 26.03
N GLU A 407 3.72 -16.35 27.31
CA GLU A 407 4.95 -16.99 27.79
C GLU A 407 5.26 -18.27 27.00
N ALA A 408 6.54 -18.50 26.68
CA ALA A 408 6.99 -19.62 25.86
C ALA A 408 6.51 -21.02 26.37
N THR A 409 6.26 -21.14 27.68
CA THR A 409 5.72 -22.37 28.31
C THR A 409 4.26 -22.66 27.96
N ARG A 410 3.53 -21.65 27.50
CA ARG A 410 2.11 -21.73 27.10
C ARG A 410 1.92 -21.86 25.59
N ILE A 411 3.00 -21.80 24.83
CA ILE A 411 2.97 -21.87 23.37
C ILE A 411 3.29 -23.31 22.94
N GLU A 412 2.42 -23.89 22.13
CA GLU A 412 2.64 -25.17 21.46
C GLU A 412 3.41 -24.95 20.15
N ARG A 413 2.91 -24.03 19.30
CA ARG A 413 3.56 -23.64 18.05
C ARG A 413 3.15 -22.22 17.65
N ILE A 414 3.98 -21.58 16.83
CA ILE A 414 3.70 -20.29 16.19
C ILE A 414 3.74 -20.50 14.69
N GLU A 415 2.73 -19.99 14.01
CA GLU A 415 2.68 -19.97 12.55
C GLU A 415 2.81 -18.53 12.04
N GLU A 416 3.62 -18.34 11.00
CA GLU A 416 3.81 -17.06 10.33
C GLU A 416 3.26 -17.09 8.89
N PRO A 417 2.82 -15.93 8.34
CA PRO A 417 2.33 -15.86 6.98
C PRO A 417 3.46 -16.02 5.97
N TYR A 418 3.28 -16.94 5.03
CA TYR A 418 4.14 -17.18 3.89
C TYR A 418 3.52 -16.60 2.62
N LEU A 419 4.37 -16.07 1.77
CA LEU A 419 4.03 -15.51 0.47
C LEU A 419 4.61 -16.37 -0.64
N LYS A 420 3.95 -16.37 -1.79
CA LYS A 420 4.54 -16.74 -3.08
C LYS A 420 5.12 -15.48 -3.69
N ALA A 421 6.43 -15.35 -3.67
CA ALA A 421 7.15 -14.26 -4.31
C ALA A 421 7.60 -14.67 -5.71
N LYS A 422 7.37 -13.78 -6.70
CA LYS A 422 7.83 -13.90 -8.08
C LYS A 422 8.83 -12.77 -8.34
N ILE A 423 10.02 -13.13 -8.74
CA ILE A 423 11.08 -12.18 -9.06
C ILE A 423 11.49 -12.39 -10.51
N ILE A 424 11.35 -11.35 -11.33
CA ILE A 424 11.86 -11.35 -12.71
C ILE A 424 13.13 -10.53 -12.76
N CYS A 425 14.18 -11.09 -13.32
CA CYS A 425 15.47 -10.42 -13.46
C CYS A 425 16.24 -10.95 -14.67
N PRO A 426 17.24 -10.18 -15.19
CA PRO A 426 18.18 -10.68 -16.18
C PRO A 426 18.96 -11.90 -15.65
N PRO A 427 19.33 -12.86 -16.53
CA PRO A 427 20.02 -14.10 -16.14
C PRO A 427 21.31 -13.90 -15.33
N GLU A 428 22.01 -12.79 -15.55
CA GLU A 428 23.25 -12.44 -14.83
C GLU A 428 23.05 -12.19 -13.33
N TYR A 429 21.82 -11.83 -12.89
CA TYR A 429 21.49 -11.55 -11.49
C TYR A 429 20.85 -12.73 -10.76
N THR A 430 20.54 -13.85 -11.42
CA THR A 430 19.88 -15.01 -10.79
C THR A 430 20.61 -15.52 -9.55
N GLY A 431 21.95 -15.56 -9.59
CA GLY A 431 22.76 -15.98 -8.44
C GLY A 431 22.64 -15.01 -7.25
N ALA A 432 22.61 -13.69 -7.50
CA ALA A 432 22.46 -12.68 -6.45
C ALA A 432 21.05 -12.71 -5.83
N VAL A 433 20.02 -12.89 -6.67
CA VAL A 433 18.61 -13.02 -6.22
C VAL A 433 18.42 -14.29 -5.39
N MET A 434 18.97 -15.42 -5.85
CA MET A 434 18.89 -16.69 -5.12
C MET A 434 19.56 -16.60 -3.74
N GLN A 435 20.75 -15.98 -3.67
CA GLN A 435 21.44 -15.78 -2.42
C GLN A 435 20.64 -14.87 -1.47
N LEU A 436 20.10 -13.77 -1.96
CA LEU A 436 19.25 -12.87 -1.19
C LEU A 436 18.02 -13.59 -0.63
N ALA A 437 17.32 -14.36 -1.46
CA ALA A 437 16.16 -15.14 -1.02
C ALA A 437 16.52 -16.13 0.10
N ILE A 438 17.64 -16.84 0.00
CA ILE A 438 18.12 -17.78 1.02
C ILE A 438 18.45 -17.04 2.33
N GLU A 439 19.11 -15.87 2.27
CA GLU A 439 19.40 -15.03 3.44
C GLU A 439 18.12 -14.60 4.18
N HIS A 440 17.02 -14.46 3.43
CA HIS A 440 15.68 -14.12 3.94
C HIS A 440 14.75 -15.35 4.08
N ARG A 441 15.30 -16.54 4.30
CA ARG A 441 14.56 -17.79 4.52
C ARG A 441 13.64 -18.19 3.37
N GLY A 442 13.86 -17.66 2.17
CA GLY A 442 13.12 -18.01 0.97
C GLY A 442 13.43 -19.42 0.49
N ILE A 443 12.40 -20.15 0.12
CA ILE A 443 12.48 -21.50 -0.43
C ILE A 443 12.19 -21.40 -1.93
N THR A 444 13.18 -21.70 -2.77
CA THR A 444 12.98 -21.70 -4.23
C THR A 444 11.99 -22.80 -4.61
N THR A 445 10.91 -22.43 -5.28
CA THR A 445 9.89 -23.38 -5.74
C THR A 445 10.04 -23.67 -7.23
N ASP A 446 10.40 -22.66 -8.03
CA ASP A 446 10.55 -22.81 -9.47
C ASP A 446 11.50 -21.76 -10.05
N MET A 447 12.04 -22.02 -11.25
CA MET A 447 12.83 -21.07 -12.04
C MET A 447 12.53 -21.29 -13.52
N ILE A 448 11.97 -20.28 -14.16
CA ILE A 448 11.50 -20.33 -15.54
C ILE A 448 12.28 -19.31 -16.36
N HIS A 449 12.92 -19.73 -17.43
CA HIS A 449 13.48 -18.81 -18.41
C HIS A 449 12.34 -18.34 -19.32
N LEU A 450 11.88 -17.09 -19.11
CA LEU A 450 10.84 -16.49 -19.94
C LEU A 450 11.40 -16.22 -21.34
N THR A 451 12.50 -15.49 -21.39
CA THR A 451 13.21 -15.20 -22.64
C THR A 451 14.72 -15.45 -22.49
N SER A 452 15.49 -15.19 -23.54
CA SER A 452 16.96 -15.20 -23.45
C SER A 452 17.52 -14.09 -22.54
N LYS A 453 16.69 -13.07 -22.20
CA LYS A 453 17.07 -11.88 -21.41
C LYS A 453 16.42 -11.83 -20.03
N SER A 454 15.37 -12.64 -19.75
CA SER A 454 14.62 -12.61 -18.51
C SER A 454 14.40 -14.00 -17.91
N VAL A 455 14.50 -14.08 -16.59
CA VAL A 455 14.25 -15.29 -15.79
C VAL A 455 13.27 -14.95 -14.68
N GLU A 456 12.19 -15.70 -14.59
CA GLU A 456 11.26 -15.67 -13.46
C GLU A 456 11.71 -16.69 -12.42
N MET A 457 11.90 -16.22 -11.20
CA MET A 457 12.24 -17.04 -10.04
C MET A 457 11.10 -17.00 -9.05
N ARG A 458 10.61 -18.15 -8.61
CA ARG A 458 9.52 -18.29 -7.65
C ARG A 458 10.02 -18.77 -6.32
N PHE A 459 9.56 -18.13 -5.26
CA PHE A 459 9.95 -18.45 -3.89
C PHE A 459 8.73 -18.50 -2.97
N ASP A 460 8.74 -19.43 -2.03
CA ASP A 460 7.92 -19.33 -0.82
C ASP A 460 8.73 -18.58 0.23
N MET A 461 8.26 -17.43 0.69
CA MET A 461 9.00 -16.57 1.63
C MET A 461 8.12 -16.16 2.81
N PRO A 462 8.67 -16.09 4.03
CA PRO A 462 7.96 -15.49 5.16
C PRO A 462 7.73 -13.99 4.90
N LEU A 463 6.51 -13.50 5.10
CA LEU A 463 6.20 -12.08 4.95
C LEU A 463 7.09 -11.20 5.85
N ALA A 464 7.36 -11.65 7.09
CA ALA A 464 8.18 -10.92 8.04
C ALA A 464 9.60 -10.62 7.53
N GLU A 465 10.13 -11.43 6.63
CA GLU A 465 11.45 -11.24 6.03
C GLU A 465 11.42 -10.31 4.81
N LEU A 466 10.28 -10.23 4.14
CA LEU A 466 10.11 -9.41 2.95
C LEU A 466 9.83 -7.93 3.28
N ILE A 467 9.11 -7.69 4.40
CA ILE A 467 8.65 -6.34 4.78
C ILE A 467 9.75 -5.42 5.34
N LEU A 468 10.98 -5.85 5.51
CA LEU A 468 12.04 -5.03 6.10
C LEU A 468 12.88 -4.34 5.03
N ASP A 469 13.88 -5.01 4.53
CA ASP A 469 14.88 -4.44 3.63
C ASP A 469 15.08 -5.26 2.34
N PHE A 470 14.29 -6.34 2.17
CA PHE A 470 14.43 -7.25 1.04
C PHE A 470 14.32 -6.54 -0.31
N PHE A 471 13.35 -5.65 -0.48
CA PHE A 471 13.14 -4.93 -1.73
C PHE A 471 14.32 -4.00 -2.07
N ASP A 472 14.83 -3.27 -1.08
CA ASP A 472 15.97 -2.36 -1.25
C ASP A 472 17.25 -3.13 -1.57
N GLN A 473 17.48 -4.25 -0.88
CA GLN A 473 18.58 -5.15 -1.18
C GLN A 473 18.44 -5.79 -2.58
N LEU A 474 17.23 -6.17 -2.97
CA LEU A 474 16.96 -6.71 -4.30
C LEU A 474 17.34 -5.69 -5.38
N LYS A 475 16.83 -4.46 -5.27
CA LYS A 475 17.15 -3.38 -6.21
C LYS A 475 18.65 -3.05 -6.22
N SER A 476 19.28 -2.98 -5.06
CA SER A 476 20.71 -2.71 -4.95
C SER A 476 21.57 -3.81 -5.60
N ARG A 477 21.29 -5.10 -5.30
CA ARG A 477 22.08 -6.24 -5.82
C ARG A 477 21.87 -6.47 -7.33
N THR A 478 20.75 -6.02 -7.87
CA THR A 478 20.40 -6.17 -9.29
C THR A 478 20.51 -4.86 -10.07
N LYS A 479 21.07 -3.80 -9.49
CA LYS A 479 21.18 -2.45 -10.08
C LYS A 479 19.83 -1.90 -10.59
N GLY A 480 18.74 -2.26 -9.93
CA GLY A 480 17.40 -1.85 -10.28
C GLY A 480 16.69 -2.72 -11.33
N TYR A 481 17.37 -3.71 -11.92
CA TYR A 481 16.78 -4.53 -12.98
C TYR A 481 15.81 -5.62 -12.51
N ALA A 482 15.80 -5.98 -11.22
CA ALA A 482 14.85 -6.98 -10.74
C ALA A 482 13.53 -6.33 -10.35
N SER A 483 12.43 -6.95 -10.75
CA SER A 483 11.09 -6.64 -10.28
C SER A 483 10.58 -7.74 -9.35
N LEU A 484 9.76 -7.36 -8.38
CA LEU A 484 9.18 -8.25 -7.38
C LEU A 484 7.66 -8.11 -7.39
N ASP A 485 6.99 -9.24 -7.38
CA ASP A 485 5.57 -9.37 -7.10
C ASP A 485 5.36 -10.47 -6.07
N TYR A 486 4.30 -10.40 -5.26
CA TYR A 486 4.01 -11.41 -4.27
C TYR A 486 2.51 -11.53 -3.95
N GLU A 487 2.10 -12.73 -3.57
CA GLU A 487 0.73 -13.00 -3.12
C GLU A 487 0.76 -13.82 -1.82
N PHE A 488 -0.25 -13.63 -0.97
CA PHE A 488 -0.40 -14.47 0.23
C PHE A 488 -0.62 -15.92 -0.17
N ASN A 489 0.09 -16.82 0.49
CA ASN A 489 -0.03 -18.26 0.29
C ASN A 489 -0.78 -18.93 1.46
N GLU A 490 -0.10 -19.10 2.58
CA GLU A 490 -0.61 -19.82 3.75
C GLU A 490 0.16 -19.44 5.02
N TYR A 491 -0.35 -19.87 6.18
CA TYR A 491 0.40 -19.83 7.42
C TYR A 491 1.21 -21.12 7.60
N ARG A 492 2.48 -21.01 8.01
CA ARG A 492 3.37 -22.16 8.27
C ARG A 492 4.00 -22.08 9.65
N PRO A 493 4.14 -23.23 10.35
CA PRO A 493 4.89 -23.28 11.61
C PRO A 493 6.34 -22.84 11.44
N SER A 494 6.83 -22.02 12.38
CA SER A 494 8.20 -21.50 12.39
C SER A 494 8.76 -21.41 13.80
N GLU A 495 10.10 -21.55 13.93
CA GLU A 495 10.81 -21.40 15.21
C GLU A 495 10.99 -19.91 15.56
N LEU A 496 9.90 -19.25 15.96
CA LEU A 496 9.89 -17.84 16.32
C LEU A 496 10.08 -17.65 17.82
N VAL A 497 10.76 -16.57 18.19
CA VAL A 497 11.03 -16.20 19.58
C VAL A 497 10.79 -14.71 19.79
N LYS A 498 10.36 -14.33 20.99
CA LYS A 498 10.32 -12.93 21.41
C LYS A 498 11.74 -12.51 21.80
N LEU A 499 12.27 -11.51 21.13
CA LEU A 499 13.50 -10.83 21.45
C LEU A 499 13.17 -9.54 22.18
N ASP A 500 13.56 -9.42 23.43
CA ASP A 500 13.37 -8.24 24.26
C ASP A 500 14.66 -7.45 24.39
N ILE A 501 14.56 -6.10 24.32
CA ILE A 501 15.67 -5.22 24.62
C ILE A 501 15.48 -4.65 26.02
N LEU A 502 16.50 -4.87 26.87
CA LEU A 502 16.53 -4.41 28.24
C LEU A 502 17.50 -3.24 28.41
N LEU A 503 17.06 -2.16 29.01
CA LEU A 503 17.90 -1.03 29.41
C LEU A 503 18.03 -0.99 30.93
N SER A 504 19.21 -1.15 31.43
CA SER A 504 19.51 -1.24 32.87
C SER A 504 18.79 -2.39 33.61
N GLY A 505 18.26 -3.35 32.88
CA GLY A 505 17.50 -4.49 33.38
C GLY A 505 15.99 -4.37 33.19
N ASP A 506 15.50 -3.19 32.77
CA ASP A 506 14.08 -2.94 32.52
C ASP A 506 13.77 -3.19 31.02
N GLU A 507 12.70 -3.90 30.73
CA GLU A 507 12.22 -4.17 29.38
C GLU A 507 11.68 -2.89 28.73
N VAL A 508 12.10 -2.64 27.48
CA VAL A 508 11.54 -1.57 26.67
C VAL A 508 10.64 -2.21 25.62
N GLY A 509 9.37 -2.38 25.93
CA GLY A 509 8.41 -3.14 25.11
C GLY A 509 8.28 -2.64 23.67
N ALA A 510 8.46 -1.33 23.42
CA ALA A 510 8.49 -0.79 22.06
C ALA A 510 9.72 -1.25 21.23
N LEU A 511 10.71 -1.85 21.87
CA LEU A 511 11.91 -2.43 21.27
C LEU A 511 11.95 -3.95 21.36
N SER A 512 10.79 -4.58 21.54
CA SER A 512 10.63 -6.04 21.49
C SER A 512 10.21 -6.48 20.10
N PHE A 513 10.68 -7.66 19.66
CA PHE A 513 10.43 -8.19 18.31
C PHE A 513 10.10 -9.68 18.37
N ILE A 514 9.24 -10.13 17.45
CA ILE A 514 9.08 -11.56 17.15
C ILE A 514 9.99 -11.85 15.95
N VAL A 515 10.97 -12.73 16.12
CA VAL A 515 11.99 -13.03 15.11
C VAL A 515 12.29 -14.52 15.06
N HIS A 516 12.78 -14.99 13.92
CA HIS A 516 13.26 -16.36 13.81
C HIS A 516 14.48 -16.57 14.72
N LYS A 517 14.50 -17.70 15.41
CA LYS A 517 15.52 -18.03 16.43
C LYS A 517 16.95 -17.91 15.92
N ASP A 518 17.21 -18.31 14.67
CA ASP A 518 18.55 -18.26 14.07
C ASP A 518 19.04 -16.82 13.84
N LYS A 519 18.13 -15.88 13.58
CA LYS A 519 18.44 -14.46 13.36
C LYS A 519 18.49 -13.66 14.67
N ALA A 520 17.92 -14.18 15.75
CA ALA A 520 17.75 -13.46 17.01
C ALA A 520 19.06 -12.92 17.59
N TYR A 521 20.16 -13.68 17.52
CA TYR A 521 21.46 -13.27 18.06
C TYR A 521 22.06 -12.10 17.25
N GLY A 522 22.07 -12.21 15.92
CA GLY A 522 22.60 -11.17 15.03
C GLY A 522 21.87 -9.85 15.21
N LEU A 523 20.54 -9.90 15.19
CA LEU A 523 19.68 -8.74 15.40
C LEU A 523 19.88 -8.14 16.80
N ALA A 524 19.89 -8.95 17.86
CA ALA A 524 20.11 -8.48 19.23
C ALA A 524 21.43 -7.74 19.37
N ARG A 525 22.49 -8.25 18.75
CA ARG A 525 23.82 -7.63 18.80
C ARG A 525 23.86 -6.30 18.05
N GLY A 526 23.35 -6.27 16.81
CA GLY A 526 23.27 -5.03 16.02
C GLY A 526 22.49 -3.94 16.74
N LEU A 527 21.32 -4.28 17.30
CA LEU A 527 20.50 -3.37 18.09
C LEU A 527 21.25 -2.85 19.35
N CYS A 528 21.88 -3.74 20.11
CA CYS A 528 22.64 -3.34 21.31
C CYS A 528 23.81 -2.39 20.96
N ASP A 529 24.51 -2.62 19.86
CA ASP A 529 25.63 -1.79 19.44
C ASP A 529 25.15 -0.44 18.91
N LYS A 530 24.08 -0.41 18.10
CA LYS A 530 23.47 0.84 17.58
C LYS A 530 22.89 1.70 18.71
N LEU A 531 22.14 1.10 19.63
CA LEU A 531 21.62 1.80 20.83
C LEU A 531 22.73 2.38 21.72
N LYS A 532 23.86 1.69 21.83
CA LYS A 532 25.02 2.21 22.59
C LYS A 532 25.60 3.49 21.99
N GLU A 533 25.52 3.68 20.68
CA GLU A 533 26.00 4.89 20.01
C GLU A 533 25.06 6.08 20.24
N ILE A 534 23.75 5.82 20.26
CA ILE A 534 22.69 6.82 20.30
C ILE A 534 22.38 7.25 21.74
N ILE A 535 22.33 6.29 22.69
CA ILE A 535 22.00 6.59 24.07
C ILE A 535 23.09 7.45 24.70
N PRO A 536 22.77 8.67 25.18
CA PRO A 536 23.77 9.58 25.72
C PRO A 536 24.35 9.03 27.03
N ARG A 537 25.67 9.27 27.21
CA ARG A 537 26.37 8.88 28.44
C ARG A 537 25.76 9.57 29.66
N GLN A 538 25.28 8.77 30.59
CA GLN A 538 24.72 9.22 31.87
C GLN A 538 25.76 9.18 33.00
N LEU A 539 25.36 9.57 34.21
CA LEU A 539 26.24 9.54 35.39
C LEU A 539 26.50 8.11 35.90
N PHE A 540 25.75 7.12 35.40
CA PHE A 540 25.93 5.70 35.70
C PHE A 540 26.07 4.92 34.38
N GLU A 541 26.49 3.66 34.49
CA GLU A 541 26.58 2.77 33.33
C GLU A 541 25.20 2.27 32.95
N VAL A 542 24.87 2.35 31.67
CA VAL A 542 23.62 1.83 31.12
C VAL A 542 23.94 0.53 30.36
N PRO A 543 23.70 -0.65 30.92
CA PRO A 543 23.77 -1.89 30.18
C PRO A 543 22.57 -1.99 29.25
N ILE A 544 22.82 -2.30 28.00
CA ILE A 544 21.87 -2.60 26.95
C ILE A 544 21.97 -4.10 26.70
N GLN A 545 20.86 -4.83 26.78
CA GLN A 545 20.88 -6.28 26.69
C GLN A 545 19.76 -6.75 25.77
N GLY A 546 20.09 -7.69 24.87
CA GLY A 546 19.10 -8.44 24.11
C GLY A 546 18.84 -9.79 24.81
N ALA A 547 17.57 -10.11 25.06
CA ALA A 547 17.18 -11.32 25.79
C ALA A 547 16.08 -12.09 25.06
N ILE A 548 16.09 -13.41 25.19
CA ILE A 548 14.98 -14.30 24.84
C ILE A 548 14.46 -14.90 26.15
N GLY A 549 13.27 -14.46 26.58
CA GLY A 549 12.78 -14.72 27.91
C GLY A 549 13.81 -14.30 28.97
N ASN A 550 14.23 -15.22 29.85
CA ASN A 550 15.21 -14.91 30.91
C ASN A 550 16.68 -15.01 30.46
N LYS A 551 16.95 -15.41 29.21
CA LYS A 551 18.31 -15.64 28.72
C LYS A 551 18.82 -14.41 27.94
N ILE A 552 19.83 -13.75 28.49
CA ILE A 552 20.56 -12.68 27.79
C ILE A 552 21.44 -13.32 26.71
N ILE A 553 21.23 -12.91 25.43
CA ILE A 553 21.96 -13.41 24.27
C ILE A 553 22.97 -12.38 23.73
N ALA A 554 22.71 -11.07 23.91
CA ALA A 554 23.62 -10.02 23.51
C ALA A 554 23.71 -8.94 24.59
N ARG A 555 24.86 -8.23 24.65
CA ARG A 555 25.05 -7.15 25.62
C ARG A 555 26.03 -6.11 25.07
N SER A 556 25.65 -4.83 25.22
CA SER A 556 26.52 -3.66 25.09
C SER A 556 26.36 -2.77 26.31
N THR A 557 27.30 -1.83 26.54
CA THR A 557 27.22 -0.96 27.72
C THR A 557 27.63 0.46 27.35
N VAL A 558 26.75 1.42 27.64
CA VAL A 558 27.08 2.85 27.59
C VAL A 558 27.86 3.21 28.84
N LYS A 559 29.13 3.60 28.68
CA LYS A 559 30.00 3.94 29.82
C LYS A 559 29.50 5.20 30.52
N ALA A 560 29.57 5.21 31.85
CA ALA A 560 29.23 6.38 32.67
C ALA A 560 30.13 7.61 32.33
N ARG A 561 29.52 8.79 32.37
CA ARG A 561 30.24 10.04 32.33
C ARG A 561 31.10 10.16 33.62
N ARG A 562 32.42 10.14 33.50
CA ARG A 562 33.31 10.27 34.65
C ARG A 562 33.51 11.75 34.98
N LYS A 563 33.09 12.13 36.18
CA LYS A 563 33.55 13.40 36.77
C LYS A 563 34.89 13.10 37.46
N ASP A 564 35.95 13.78 37.08
CA ASP A 564 37.22 13.64 37.76
C ASP A 564 37.14 14.26 39.14
N VAL A 565 36.78 13.41 40.12
CA VAL A 565 36.67 13.86 41.54
C VAL A 565 38.05 14.03 42.19
N LEU A 566 39.12 13.58 41.51
CA LEU A 566 40.48 13.67 42.00
C LEU A 566 41.24 14.89 41.46
N ALA A 567 40.70 15.60 40.48
CA ALA A 567 41.33 16.78 39.84
C ALA A 567 41.69 17.88 40.83
N LYS A 568 40.99 17.99 41.97
CA LYS A 568 41.25 18.97 43.03
C LYS A 568 42.07 18.40 44.19
N CYS A 569 42.53 17.16 44.11
CA CYS A 569 43.34 16.54 45.15
C CYS A 569 44.84 16.74 44.87
N TYR A 570 45.36 17.89 45.26
CA TYR A 570 46.82 18.18 45.32
C TYR A 570 47.40 17.47 46.55
N GLY A 571 48.34 16.53 46.32
CA GLY A 571 49.06 15.84 47.39
C GLY A 571 48.79 14.32 47.50
N GLY A 572 49.72 13.61 48.12
CA GLY A 572 49.80 12.14 48.15
C GLY A 572 48.85 11.39 49.10
N ASP A 573 47.77 12.02 49.62
CA ASP A 573 46.85 11.37 50.55
C ASP A 573 45.98 10.30 49.83
N ILE A 574 46.48 9.08 49.86
CA ILE A 574 45.88 7.88 49.27
C ILE A 574 44.51 7.56 49.94
N SER A 575 44.40 7.82 51.26
CA SER A 575 43.20 7.55 52.03
C SER A 575 42.03 8.45 51.60
N ARG A 576 42.31 9.72 51.36
CA ARG A 576 41.31 10.70 50.89
C ARG A 576 40.87 10.41 49.45
N LYS A 577 41.82 10.02 48.58
CA LYS A 577 41.51 9.62 47.21
C LYS A 577 40.57 8.38 47.19
N ARG A 578 40.87 7.38 48.04
CA ARG A 578 40.06 6.16 48.16
C ARG A 578 38.65 6.45 48.68
N LYS A 579 38.48 7.28 49.71
CA LYS A 579 37.18 7.72 50.23
C LYS A 579 36.34 8.48 49.18
N LEU A 580 36.96 9.33 48.39
CA LEU A 580 36.25 10.07 47.32
C LEU A 580 35.79 9.13 46.20
N LEU A 581 36.60 8.15 45.83
CA LEU A 581 36.23 7.14 44.85
C LEU A 581 35.11 6.22 45.38
N GLU A 582 35.13 5.84 46.66
CA GLU A 582 34.06 5.04 47.30
C GLU A 582 32.75 5.83 47.37
N LYS A 583 32.75 7.10 47.78
CA LYS A 583 31.56 7.99 47.74
C LYS A 583 31.03 8.16 46.32
N GLN A 584 31.88 8.26 45.32
CA GLN A 584 31.45 8.34 43.93
C GLN A 584 30.78 7.02 43.47
N LYS A 585 31.32 5.87 43.90
CA LYS A 585 30.78 4.54 43.61
C LYS A 585 29.39 4.34 44.27
N GLU A 586 29.25 4.76 45.55
CA GLU A 586 27.95 4.72 46.26
C GLU A 586 26.95 5.68 45.63
N GLY A 587 27.34 6.91 45.30
CA GLY A 587 26.49 7.88 44.62
C GLY A 587 25.98 7.37 43.27
N LYS A 588 26.84 6.73 42.46
CA LYS A 588 26.45 6.06 41.21
C LYS A 588 25.45 4.90 41.44
N LYS A 589 25.67 4.09 42.51
CA LYS A 589 24.79 2.99 42.87
C LYS A 589 23.39 3.47 43.25
N ARG A 590 23.30 4.60 44.00
CA ARG A 590 22.03 5.26 44.35
C ARG A 590 21.33 5.86 43.11
N MET A 591 22.08 6.56 42.23
CA MET A 591 21.51 7.11 41.01
C MET A 591 21.00 6.04 40.04
N LYS A 592 21.68 4.89 39.95
CA LYS A 592 21.21 3.75 39.18
C LYS A 592 19.91 3.15 39.72
N ALA A 593 19.68 3.23 41.04
CA ALA A 593 18.46 2.71 41.68
C ALA A 593 17.24 3.64 41.55
N ILE A 594 17.46 4.91 41.18
CA ILE A 594 16.40 5.96 41.16
C ILE A 594 16.17 6.47 39.73
N GLY A 595 17.13 6.30 38.80
CA GLY A 595 17.06 6.88 37.45
C GLY A 595 16.44 5.93 36.43
N SER A 596 15.30 6.32 35.88
CA SER A 596 14.84 5.78 34.59
C SER A 596 15.80 6.24 33.47
N VAL A 597 16.11 5.35 32.56
CA VAL A 597 16.88 5.71 31.36
C VAL A 597 15.90 6.27 30.34
N GLU A 598 16.00 7.59 30.09
CA GLU A 598 15.29 8.18 28.96
C GLU A 598 15.86 7.64 27.67
N VAL A 599 15.03 7.00 26.87
CA VAL A 599 15.36 6.54 25.53
C VAL A 599 15.08 7.70 24.58
N PRO A 600 16.11 8.28 23.93
CA PRO A 600 15.89 9.37 23.00
C PRO A 600 15.10 8.86 21.78
N GLN A 601 14.33 9.74 21.17
CA GLN A 601 13.48 9.47 20.04
C GLN A 601 14.26 8.91 18.84
N GLU A 602 15.49 9.42 18.66
CA GLU A 602 16.42 8.95 17.63
C GLU A 602 16.77 7.46 17.79
N ALA A 603 16.65 6.90 19.00
CA ALA A 603 16.89 5.47 19.21
C ALA A 603 15.82 4.59 18.54
N PHE A 604 14.55 5.04 18.54
CA PHE A 604 13.48 4.31 17.84
C PHE A 604 13.63 4.42 16.33
N MET A 605 13.98 5.62 15.82
CA MET A 605 14.22 5.84 14.41
C MET A 605 15.43 5.04 13.89
N ALA A 606 16.47 4.90 14.72
CA ALA A 606 17.68 4.17 14.34
C ALA A 606 17.47 2.64 14.31
N ILE A 607 16.50 2.13 15.09
CA ILE A 607 16.16 0.71 15.10
C ILE A 607 15.48 0.29 13.80
N LEU A 608 14.69 1.18 13.20
CA LEU A 608 14.10 0.96 11.88
C LEU A 608 15.16 0.79 10.77
N LYS A 609 16.41 1.27 11.01
CA LYS A 609 17.52 1.24 10.05
C LYS A 609 18.64 0.25 10.43
N VAL A 610 18.39 -0.72 11.32
CA VAL A 610 19.42 -1.68 11.75
C VAL A 610 19.77 -2.71 10.69
N ASP A 611 18.92 -2.84 9.69
CA ASP A 611 19.10 -3.82 8.61
C ASP A 611 19.87 -3.24 7.39
N GLU A 612 20.46 -1.99 7.52
CA GLU A 612 21.42 -1.40 6.57
C GLU A 612 22.88 -1.78 6.87
#